data_bb947143131a17adbd9bc2c17448cc7f
#
_entry.id   bb947143131a17adbd9bc2c17448cc7f
#
_cell.length_a   1.000
_cell.length_b   1.000
_cell.length_c   1.000
_cell.angle_alpha   90.00
_cell.angle_beta   90.00
_cell.angle_gamma   90.00
#
_symmetry.space_group_name_H-M   'P 1'
#
loop_
_entity.id
_entity.type
_entity.pdbx_description
1 polymer ?
#
loop_
_entity_poly.entity_id
_entity_poly.type
_entity_poly.pdbx_seq_one_letter_code
_entity_poly.pdbx_strand_id
1 'polypeptide(L)'
;MFRKTFFFFIITLFNLFVTAQQKIRIEINSLPSNNPANSSIFIAGSFNSWNPQHKDFQFQKSEKGYFLELSLNAGSYEYKITRGGWDKVESSKEGKDIGNRTLKVDANTNVQVSIEGWKDLFASTSQPRRSTANKNVRIIDTAFFIPQLKRTRRVWIYLPPTYTSSTKKYPVLYMHDGQNVFDDATSFSGEWGVDEAIDTLGLKTKECIVVGIDNGGDKRLNEYCPYDFSLSGIAANNKTNVGEGSKYVDFLVKTLKPFIDKKYRTLKDSKNTFTAGSSMGGLISMYAVLKYPNVFGGAGVFSPAFWVGPKIFDDIKTKGKKVKAKIYFYAGDEEGETMVPMTLRAFNEMHKVSKSKMCEVIRAGGKHNEPRWRIEFPLFYEWIMN
;
A
#
# COMPACT_ATOMS: atom_id res chain seq x y z
N MET A 1 32.01 47.85 -41.17
CA MET A 1 32.05 46.40 -41.37
C MET A 1 31.26 45.74 -40.21
N PHE A 2 29.92 45.57 -40.38
CA PHE A 2 29.03 45.11 -39.33
C PHE A 2 28.87 43.57 -39.45
N ARG A 3 29.32 42.81 -38.47
CA ARG A 3 29.10 41.37 -38.36
C ARG A 3 27.69 41.14 -37.79
N LYS A 4 26.79 40.59 -38.58
CA LYS A 4 25.48 40.08 -38.13
C LYS A 4 25.70 38.70 -37.53
N THR A 5 25.46 38.54 -36.22
CA THR A 5 25.44 37.27 -35.52
C THR A 5 24.02 36.70 -35.61
N PHE A 6 23.88 35.58 -36.31
CA PHE A 6 22.62 34.83 -36.38
C PHE A 6 22.52 33.89 -35.15
N PHE A 7 21.53 34.13 -34.31
CA PHE A 7 21.15 33.19 -33.24
C PHE A 7 20.20 32.16 -33.82
N PHE A 8 20.65 30.90 -33.88
CA PHE A 8 19.77 29.75 -34.18
C PHE A 8 19.06 29.35 -32.90
N PHE A 9 17.75 29.54 -32.83
CA PHE A 9 16.90 28.99 -31.77
C PHE A 9 16.53 27.56 -32.14
N ILE A 10 17.13 26.55 -31.48
CA ILE A 10 16.72 25.15 -31.58
C ILE A 10 15.51 24.98 -30.66
N ILE A 11 14.31 24.96 -31.26
CA ILE A 11 13.09 24.57 -30.56
C ILE A 11 13.09 23.02 -30.46
N THR A 12 13.49 22.50 -29.33
CA THR A 12 13.30 21.10 -29.00
C THR A 12 11.82 20.85 -28.69
N LEU A 13 11.08 20.29 -29.65
CA LEU A 13 9.75 19.76 -29.45
C LEU A 13 9.85 18.56 -28.51
N PHE A 14 9.50 18.78 -27.24
CA PHE A 14 9.19 17.68 -26.32
C PHE A 14 7.85 17.07 -26.75
N ASN A 15 7.88 15.96 -27.48
CA ASN A 15 6.71 15.13 -27.69
C ASN A 15 6.28 14.55 -26.35
N LEU A 16 5.29 15.15 -25.71
CA LEU A 16 4.51 14.52 -24.64
C LEU A 16 3.71 13.39 -25.29
N PHE A 17 4.21 12.16 -25.20
CA PHE A 17 3.40 10.99 -25.48
C PHE A 17 2.30 10.91 -24.43
N VAL A 18 1.18 11.52 -24.69
CA VAL A 18 -0.08 11.19 -24.01
C VAL A 18 -0.49 9.81 -24.53
N THR A 19 -0.17 8.77 -23.79
CA THR A 19 -0.68 7.42 -24.06
C THR A 19 -2.20 7.48 -23.91
N ALA A 20 -2.92 7.31 -25.00
CA ALA A 20 -4.37 7.28 -24.99
C ALA A 20 -4.83 6.08 -24.15
N GLN A 21 -5.71 6.33 -23.18
CA GLN A 21 -6.30 5.26 -22.38
C GLN A 21 -7.21 4.40 -23.26
N GLN A 22 -7.15 3.10 -23.02
CA GLN A 22 -7.98 2.12 -23.70
C GLN A 22 -9.29 1.93 -22.93
N LYS A 23 -10.40 1.85 -23.65
CA LYS A 23 -11.70 1.52 -23.07
C LYS A 23 -11.84 0.02 -22.90
N ILE A 24 -12.09 -0.40 -21.68
CA ILE A 24 -12.27 -1.80 -21.32
C ILE A 24 -13.72 -1.98 -20.85
N ARG A 25 -14.39 -2.94 -21.44
CA ARG A 25 -15.71 -3.37 -20.97
C ARG A 25 -15.61 -4.80 -20.45
N ILE A 26 -15.95 -4.98 -19.18
CA ILE A 26 -15.98 -6.29 -18.52
C ILE A 26 -17.45 -6.68 -18.34
N GLU A 27 -17.83 -7.84 -18.83
CA GLU A 27 -19.20 -8.35 -18.73
C GLU A 27 -19.20 -9.68 -17.97
N ILE A 28 -20.15 -9.85 -17.06
CA ILE A 28 -20.35 -11.10 -16.33
C ILE A 28 -21.37 -11.94 -17.08
N ASN A 29 -20.89 -13.01 -17.70
CA ASN A 29 -21.70 -13.94 -18.48
C ASN A 29 -22.60 -14.82 -17.62
N SER A 30 -22.07 -15.25 -16.47
CA SER A 30 -22.81 -16.13 -15.56
C SER A 30 -22.43 -15.88 -14.12
N LEU A 31 -23.42 -16.03 -13.25
CA LEU A 31 -23.29 -16.03 -11.81
C LEU A 31 -23.62 -17.44 -11.29
N PRO A 32 -23.10 -17.83 -10.12
CA PRO A 32 -23.48 -19.10 -9.50
C PRO A 32 -24.98 -19.13 -9.19
N SER A 33 -25.60 -20.30 -9.30
CA SER A 33 -27.06 -20.50 -9.11
C SER A 33 -27.57 -20.02 -7.74
N ASN A 34 -26.71 -20.03 -6.73
CA ASN A 34 -26.99 -19.56 -5.38
C ASN A 34 -26.59 -18.09 -5.16
N ASN A 35 -26.36 -17.32 -6.22
CA ASN A 35 -26.03 -15.89 -6.07
C ASN A 35 -27.18 -15.16 -5.35
N PRO A 36 -26.92 -14.45 -4.24
CA PRO A 36 -27.95 -13.72 -3.51
C PRO A 36 -28.63 -12.66 -4.40
N ALA A 37 -29.94 -12.59 -4.36
CA ALA A 37 -30.70 -11.59 -5.10
C ALA A 37 -30.24 -10.18 -4.71
N ASN A 38 -30.16 -9.28 -5.69
CA ASN A 38 -29.77 -7.88 -5.51
C ASN A 38 -28.34 -7.65 -4.95
N SER A 39 -27.43 -8.60 -5.14
CA SER A 39 -26.01 -8.41 -4.79
C SER A 39 -25.41 -7.26 -5.58
N SER A 40 -24.75 -6.32 -4.90
CA SER A 40 -23.81 -5.41 -5.55
C SER A 40 -22.51 -6.17 -5.85
N ILE A 41 -22.05 -6.07 -7.09
CA ILE A 41 -20.84 -6.74 -7.56
C ILE A 41 -19.79 -5.66 -7.87
N PHE A 42 -18.55 -5.89 -7.48
CA PHE A 42 -17.43 -4.97 -7.63
C PHE A 42 -16.24 -5.69 -8.23
N ILE A 43 -15.32 -4.91 -8.80
CA ILE A 43 -13.99 -5.39 -9.17
C ILE A 43 -12.96 -4.76 -8.26
N ALA A 44 -12.03 -5.56 -7.76
CA ALA A 44 -10.88 -5.12 -7.00
C ALA A 44 -9.62 -5.57 -7.73
N GLY A 45 -8.70 -4.67 -8.00
CA GLY A 45 -7.49 -4.99 -8.74
C GLY A 45 -6.37 -3.98 -8.50
N SER A 46 -5.24 -4.22 -9.17
CA SER A 46 -4.07 -3.33 -9.10
C SER A 46 -4.37 -1.88 -9.49
N PHE A 47 -5.41 -1.68 -10.31
CA PHE A 47 -5.85 -0.36 -10.77
C PHE A 47 -6.69 0.43 -9.74
N ASN A 48 -7.21 -0.19 -8.68
CA ASN A 48 -7.97 0.49 -7.62
C ASN A 48 -7.45 0.15 -6.21
N SER A 49 -6.16 -0.19 -6.12
CA SER A 49 -5.48 -0.58 -4.88
C SER A 49 -6.20 -1.71 -4.13
N TRP A 50 -6.78 -2.62 -4.88
CA TRP A 50 -7.45 -3.80 -4.36
C TRP A 50 -8.62 -3.48 -3.41
N ASN A 51 -9.33 -2.35 -3.60
CA ASN A 51 -10.49 -2.02 -2.78
C ASN A 51 -11.73 -2.82 -3.23
N PRO A 52 -12.23 -3.78 -2.43
CA PRO A 52 -13.26 -4.73 -2.84
C PRO A 52 -14.68 -4.15 -2.89
N GLN A 53 -14.89 -2.90 -2.45
CA GLN A 53 -16.20 -2.24 -2.38
C GLN A 53 -16.17 -0.79 -2.87
N HIS A 54 -15.19 -0.45 -3.72
CA HIS A 54 -15.08 0.90 -4.25
C HIS A 54 -16.25 1.18 -5.22
N LYS A 55 -17.08 2.17 -4.90
CA LYS A 55 -18.33 2.45 -5.64
C LYS A 55 -18.13 2.72 -7.13
N ASP A 56 -17.03 3.35 -7.50
CA ASP A 56 -16.73 3.66 -8.90
C ASP A 56 -16.34 2.41 -9.71
N PHE A 57 -16.10 1.29 -9.03
CA PHE A 57 -15.75 -0.01 -9.61
C PHE A 57 -16.85 -1.04 -9.37
N GLN A 58 -18.09 -0.58 -9.18
CA GLN A 58 -19.27 -1.41 -9.06
C GLN A 58 -19.83 -1.73 -10.46
N PHE A 59 -20.11 -3.01 -10.71
CA PHE A 59 -20.80 -3.44 -11.91
C PHE A 59 -22.22 -2.88 -11.96
N GLN A 60 -22.60 -2.39 -13.13
CA GLN A 60 -23.95 -1.96 -13.44
C GLN A 60 -24.78 -3.16 -13.92
N LYS A 61 -26.06 -3.19 -13.54
CA LYS A 61 -26.99 -4.22 -14.00
C LYS A 61 -27.70 -3.73 -15.27
N SER A 62 -27.78 -4.61 -16.27
CA SER A 62 -28.55 -4.41 -17.49
C SER A 62 -29.50 -5.60 -17.71
N GLU A 63 -30.33 -5.54 -18.74
CA GLU A 63 -31.18 -6.68 -19.17
C GLU A 63 -30.34 -7.92 -19.54
N LYS A 64 -29.11 -7.72 -19.99
CA LYS A 64 -28.19 -8.79 -20.43
C LYS A 64 -27.26 -9.31 -19.32
N GLY A 65 -27.35 -8.78 -18.10
CA GLY A 65 -26.49 -9.15 -16.99
C GLY A 65 -25.74 -7.96 -16.39
N TYR A 66 -24.53 -8.19 -15.93
CA TYR A 66 -23.71 -7.17 -15.27
C TYR A 66 -22.55 -6.75 -16.17
N PHE A 67 -22.26 -5.46 -16.21
CA PHE A 67 -21.12 -4.90 -16.93
C PHE A 67 -20.43 -3.78 -16.16
N LEU A 68 -19.16 -3.55 -16.47
CA LEU A 68 -18.38 -2.44 -15.97
C LEU A 68 -17.50 -1.88 -17.08
N GLU A 69 -17.46 -0.56 -17.20
CA GLU A 69 -16.59 0.14 -18.14
C GLU A 69 -15.45 0.82 -17.40
N LEU A 70 -14.23 0.57 -17.84
CA LEU A 70 -13.00 1.14 -17.29
C LEU A 70 -12.21 1.80 -18.42
N SER A 71 -11.41 2.79 -18.07
CA SER A 71 -10.38 3.36 -18.95
C SER A 71 -9.02 3.10 -18.32
N LEU A 72 -8.20 2.27 -18.96
CA LEU A 72 -6.89 1.87 -18.44
C LEU A 72 -5.79 2.21 -19.45
N ASN A 73 -4.62 2.55 -18.97
CA ASN A 73 -3.43 2.63 -19.82
C ASN A 73 -3.07 1.23 -20.34
N ALA A 74 -2.29 1.18 -21.44
CA ALA A 74 -1.70 -0.10 -21.86
C ALA A 74 -0.88 -0.70 -20.71
N GLY A 75 -0.99 -2.03 -20.51
CA GLY A 75 -0.32 -2.72 -19.42
C GLY A 75 -1.00 -4.03 -19.02
N SER A 76 -0.45 -4.69 -18.02
CA SER A 76 -1.01 -5.90 -17.42
C SER A 76 -1.52 -5.59 -16.01
N TYR A 77 -2.75 -6.00 -15.73
CA TYR A 77 -3.43 -5.75 -14.46
C TYR A 77 -3.91 -7.07 -13.86
N GLU A 78 -3.85 -7.18 -12.55
CA GLU A 78 -4.45 -8.28 -11.82
C GLU A 78 -5.73 -7.81 -11.11
N TYR A 79 -6.75 -8.67 -11.04
CA TYR A 79 -8.01 -8.35 -10.39
C TYR A 79 -8.75 -9.58 -9.87
N LYS A 80 -9.72 -9.32 -9.01
CA LYS A 80 -10.77 -10.26 -8.56
C LYS A 80 -12.12 -9.60 -8.58
N ILE A 81 -13.18 -10.40 -8.60
CA ILE A 81 -14.55 -9.93 -8.49
C ILE A 81 -15.07 -10.24 -7.10
N THR A 82 -15.79 -9.29 -6.50
CA THR A 82 -16.26 -9.38 -5.13
C THR A 82 -17.72 -8.94 -5.01
N ARG A 83 -18.36 -9.28 -3.90
CA ARG A 83 -19.66 -8.72 -3.50
C ARG A 83 -19.52 -7.72 -2.35
N GLY A 84 -18.50 -6.83 -2.45
CA GLY A 84 -18.26 -5.75 -1.51
C GLY A 84 -17.43 -6.14 -0.28
N GLY A 85 -16.69 -7.24 -0.36
CA GLY A 85 -15.80 -7.67 0.73
C GLY A 85 -14.94 -8.85 0.29
N TRP A 86 -13.82 -9.05 0.96
CA TRP A 86 -12.92 -10.14 0.69
C TRP A 86 -13.40 -11.49 1.25
N ASP A 87 -14.29 -11.46 2.22
CA ASP A 87 -15.09 -12.59 2.67
C ASP A 87 -16.09 -13.04 1.59
N LYS A 88 -16.44 -12.16 0.67
CA LYS A 88 -17.43 -12.35 -0.42
C LYS A 88 -16.79 -12.29 -1.79
N VAL A 89 -15.53 -12.68 -1.89
CA VAL A 89 -14.77 -12.73 -3.14
C VAL A 89 -15.18 -13.96 -3.96
N GLU A 90 -14.99 -13.88 -5.27
CA GLU A 90 -15.19 -15.01 -6.18
C GLU A 90 -14.33 -16.21 -5.80
N SER A 91 -14.86 -17.39 -6.02
CA SER A 91 -14.24 -18.69 -5.71
C SER A 91 -14.52 -19.72 -6.81
N SER A 92 -13.88 -20.87 -6.74
CA SER A 92 -14.31 -22.02 -7.53
C SER A 92 -15.73 -22.45 -7.14
N LYS A 93 -16.32 -23.34 -7.94
CA LYS A 93 -17.64 -23.95 -7.64
C LYS A 93 -17.67 -24.76 -6.35
N GLU A 94 -16.52 -25.11 -5.80
CA GLU A 94 -16.36 -25.79 -4.49
C GLU A 94 -16.03 -24.81 -3.35
N GLY A 95 -16.02 -23.49 -3.58
CA GLY A 95 -15.69 -22.47 -2.59
C GLY A 95 -14.20 -22.29 -2.31
N LYS A 96 -13.32 -22.90 -3.09
CA LYS A 96 -11.87 -22.75 -2.94
C LYS A 96 -11.40 -21.42 -3.50
N ASP A 97 -10.35 -20.86 -2.89
CA ASP A 97 -9.69 -19.67 -3.42
C ASP A 97 -9.16 -19.94 -4.83
N ILE A 98 -9.39 -19.00 -5.71
CA ILE A 98 -8.83 -18.99 -7.07
C ILE A 98 -7.76 -17.90 -7.17
N GLY A 99 -6.83 -18.05 -8.12
CA GLY A 99 -5.81 -17.02 -8.41
C GLY A 99 -6.42 -15.68 -8.85
N ASN A 100 -5.61 -14.63 -8.87
CA ASN A 100 -6.01 -13.38 -9.48
C ASN A 100 -6.26 -13.58 -10.98
N ARG A 101 -7.28 -12.89 -11.50
CA ARG A 101 -7.48 -12.79 -12.96
C ARG A 101 -6.47 -11.81 -13.53
N THR A 102 -6.01 -12.03 -14.73
CA THR A 102 -5.12 -11.11 -15.45
C THR A 102 -5.89 -10.40 -16.56
N LEU A 103 -5.71 -9.09 -16.67
CA LEU A 103 -6.23 -8.25 -17.74
C LEU A 103 -5.05 -7.61 -18.47
N LYS A 104 -4.81 -8.04 -19.70
CA LYS A 104 -3.84 -7.39 -20.60
C LYS A 104 -4.55 -6.33 -21.44
N VAL A 105 -4.07 -5.10 -21.35
CA VAL A 105 -4.62 -3.93 -22.06
C VAL A 105 -3.59 -3.46 -23.07
N ASP A 106 -3.86 -3.68 -24.34
CA ASP A 106 -3.07 -3.16 -25.47
C ASP A 106 -3.94 -2.36 -26.45
N ALA A 107 -5.25 -2.56 -26.40
CA ALA A 107 -6.27 -1.86 -27.18
C ALA A 107 -7.60 -1.82 -26.42
N ASN A 108 -8.62 -1.16 -26.99
CA ASN A 108 -9.99 -1.26 -26.48
C ASN A 108 -10.43 -2.73 -26.48
N THR A 109 -10.89 -3.22 -25.33
CA THR A 109 -11.11 -4.66 -25.13
C THR A 109 -12.44 -4.93 -24.43
N ASN A 110 -13.14 -5.96 -24.88
CA ASN A 110 -14.27 -6.54 -24.17
C ASN A 110 -13.84 -7.85 -23.52
N VAL A 111 -14.05 -7.96 -22.21
CA VAL A 111 -13.70 -9.12 -21.40
C VAL A 111 -14.97 -9.77 -20.88
N GLN A 112 -15.09 -11.07 -21.12
CA GLN A 112 -16.20 -11.87 -20.63
C GLN A 112 -15.72 -12.71 -19.45
N VAL A 113 -16.45 -12.68 -18.34
CA VAL A 113 -16.09 -13.43 -17.13
C VAL A 113 -17.28 -14.24 -16.61
N SER A 114 -16.98 -15.43 -16.12
CA SER A 114 -17.96 -16.26 -15.40
C SER A 114 -17.50 -16.41 -13.96
N ILE A 115 -18.45 -16.35 -13.03
CA ILE A 115 -18.22 -16.52 -11.60
C ILE A 115 -18.85 -17.83 -11.18
N GLU A 116 -18.02 -18.76 -10.74
CA GLU A 116 -18.43 -20.12 -10.40
C GLU A 116 -18.98 -20.23 -8.97
N GLY A 117 -18.48 -19.41 -8.05
CA GLY A 117 -18.88 -19.41 -6.65
C GLY A 117 -18.50 -18.12 -5.96
N TRP A 118 -19.06 -17.94 -4.76
CA TRP A 118 -18.71 -16.87 -3.83
C TRP A 118 -18.25 -17.49 -2.52
N LYS A 119 -17.10 -17.10 -2.02
CA LYS A 119 -16.45 -17.70 -0.87
C LYS A 119 -17.34 -17.83 0.37
N ASP A 120 -18.16 -16.84 0.67
CA ASP A 120 -19.07 -16.80 1.81
C ASP A 120 -20.32 -17.69 1.67
N LEU A 121 -20.63 -18.20 0.46
CA LEU A 121 -21.78 -19.09 0.24
C LEU A 121 -21.46 -20.56 0.44
N PHE A 122 -20.23 -20.90 0.66
CA PHE A 122 -19.83 -22.23 1.06
C PHE A 122 -19.69 -22.24 2.58
N ALA A 123 -20.35 -23.22 3.23
CA ALA A 123 -20.15 -23.43 4.65
C ALA A 123 -18.64 -23.46 4.91
N SER A 124 -18.18 -22.62 5.80
CA SER A 124 -16.76 -22.53 6.14
C SER A 124 -16.32 -23.89 6.73
N THR A 125 -15.93 -24.81 5.86
CA THR A 125 -15.14 -25.98 6.23
C THR A 125 -13.69 -25.59 6.46
N SER A 126 -13.32 -24.33 6.12
CA SER A 126 -12.05 -23.77 6.53
C SER A 126 -12.08 -23.59 8.04
N GLN A 127 -11.35 -24.43 8.75
CA GLN A 127 -10.91 -24.11 10.12
C GLN A 127 -10.49 -22.64 10.14
N PRO A 128 -10.91 -21.86 11.16
CA PRO A 128 -10.42 -20.50 11.31
C PRO A 128 -8.90 -20.53 11.10
N ARG A 129 -8.37 -19.66 10.25
CA ARG A 129 -6.91 -19.61 10.06
C ARG A 129 -6.28 -19.55 11.43
N ARG A 130 -5.37 -20.49 11.69
CA ARG A 130 -4.64 -20.49 12.95
C ARG A 130 -3.78 -19.25 13.00
N SER A 131 -3.82 -18.53 14.11
CA SER A 131 -2.92 -17.39 14.32
C SER A 131 -1.47 -17.84 14.22
N THR A 132 -0.68 -17.11 13.48
CA THR A 132 0.76 -17.26 13.32
C THR A 132 1.53 -16.30 14.21
N ALA A 133 0.87 -15.23 14.70
CA ALA A 133 1.49 -14.25 15.58
C ALA A 133 2.17 -14.91 16.77
N ASN A 134 3.45 -14.62 16.99
CA ASN A 134 4.19 -15.20 18.09
C ASN A 134 3.80 -14.57 19.46
N LYS A 135 4.28 -15.17 20.56
CA LYS A 135 3.96 -14.74 21.93
C LYS A 135 4.36 -13.31 22.28
N ASN A 136 5.21 -12.68 21.49
CA ASN A 136 5.71 -11.33 21.67
C ASN A 136 4.81 -10.28 21.01
N VAL A 137 3.85 -10.70 20.19
CA VAL A 137 2.84 -9.86 19.57
C VAL A 137 1.62 -9.73 20.47
N ARG A 138 1.08 -8.53 20.59
CA ARG A 138 -0.13 -8.24 21.38
C ARG A 138 -0.95 -7.15 20.70
N ILE A 139 -2.25 -7.21 20.88
CA ILE A 139 -3.14 -6.09 20.55
C ILE A 139 -3.09 -5.12 21.73
N ILE A 140 -2.67 -3.87 21.48
CA ILE A 140 -2.64 -2.81 22.50
C ILE A 140 -4.05 -2.35 22.80
N ASP A 141 -4.84 -2.17 21.73
CA ASP A 141 -6.21 -1.68 21.76
C ASP A 141 -6.92 -2.15 20.48
N THR A 142 -8.13 -2.63 20.61
CA THR A 142 -8.98 -3.04 19.48
C THR A 142 -9.68 -1.87 18.80
N ALA A 143 -9.76 -0.72 19.48
CA ALA A 143 -10.49 0.47 19.04
C ALA A 143 -9.79 1.78 19.43
N PHE A 144 -8.46 1.84 19.30
CA PHE A 144 -7.65 3.01 19.60
C PHE A 144 -8.18 4.25 18.88
N PHE A 145 -8.58 5.28 19.64
CA PHE A 145 -9.20 6.47 19.08
C PHE A 145 -8.18 7.36 18.35
N ILE A 146 -8.53 7.78 17.16
CA ILE A 146 -7.78 8.70 16.28
C ILE A 146 -8.49 10.06 16.27
N PRO A 147 -8.11 11.02 17.12
CA PRO A 147 -8.80 12.31 17.20
C PRO A 147 -8.80 13.08 15.87
N GLN A 148 -7.71 12.99 15.11
CA GLN A 148 -7.51 13.69 13.84
C GLN A 148 -8.48 13.24 12.74
N LEU A 149 -8.96 12.00 12.81
CA LEU A 149 -9.87 11.40 11.85
C LEU A 149 -11.26 11.13 12.42
N LYS A 150 -11.44 11.25 13.74
CA LYS A 150 -12.67 10.89 14.49
C LYS A 150 -13.08 9.42 14.21
N ARG A 151 -12.12 8.52 14.23
CA ARG A 151 -12.26 7.07 13.95
C ARG A 151 -11.48 6.26 14.96
N THR A 152 -11.70 4.97 15.00
CA THR A 152 -10.93 4.04 15.82
C THR A 152 -10.13 3.06 14.96
N ARG A 153 -9.06 2.47 15.52
CA ARG A 153 -8.22 1.46 14.88
C ARG A 153 -7.75 0.43 15.87
N ARG A 154 -7.64 -0.80 15.44
CA ARG A 154 -6.87 -1.79 16.16
C ARG A 154 -5.38 -1.46 16.00
N VAL A 155 -4.67 -1.52 17.11
CA VAL A 155 -3.22 -1.26 17.18
C VAL A 155 -2.54 -2.46 17.82
N TRP A 156 -1.54 -2.95 17.13
CA TRP A 156 -0.70 -4.07 17.55
C TRP A 156 0.64 -3.58 18.07
N ILE A 157 1.29 -4.43 18.86
CA ILE A 157 2.68 -4.23 19.27
C ILE A 157 3.41 -5.58 19.30
N TYR A 158 4.58 -5.60 18.71
CA TYR A 158 5.61 -6.61 18.96
C TYR A 158 6.65 -6.03 19.92
N LEU A 159 6.95 -6.76 20.98
CA LEU A 159 8.01 -6.45 21.93
C LEU A 159 9.14 -7.46 21.76
N PRO A 160 10.40 -7.01 21.53
CA PRO A 160 11.49 -7.96 21.27
C PRO A 160 11.74 -8.89 22.45
N PRO A 161 12.32 -10.10 22.23
CA PRO A 161 12.50 -11.10 23.27
C PRO A 161 13.20 -10.59 24.54
N THR A 162 14.18 -9.68 24.41
CA THR A 162 14.87 -9.10 25.57
C THR A 162 14.07 -8.04 26.31
N TYR A 163 12.87 -7.67 25.84
CA TYR A 163 12.08 -6.62 26.47
C TYR A 163 11.72 -6.94 27.92
N THR A 164 11.40 -8.17 28.27
CA THR A 164 11.04 -8.57 29.64
C THR A 164 12.25 -8.80 30.53
N SER A 165 13.40 -9.15 29.97
CA SER A 165 14.62 -9.55 30.72
C SER A 165 15.64 -8.41 30.84
N SER A 166 15.37 -7.21 30.28
CA SER A 166 16.30 -6.08 30.34
C SER A 166 15.57 -4.77 30.64
N THR A 167 16.35 -3.74 31.03
CA THR A 167 15.88 -2.36 31.18
C THR A 167 16.17 -1.47 29.96
N LYS A 168 16.63 -2.07 28.86
CA LYS A 168 16.97 -1.37 27.62
C LYS A 168 15.80 -0.57 27.08
N LYS A 169 16.12 0.51 26.37
CA LYS A 169 15.18 1.23 25.51
C LYS A 169 15.42 0.82 24.06
N TYR A 170 14.35 0.81 23.27
CA TYR A 170 14.35 0.24 21.93
C TYR A 170 13.94 1.27 20.89
N PRO A 171 14.47 1.22 19.65
CA PRO A 171 13.91 1.90 18.50
C PRO A 171 12.46 1.47 18.30
N VAL A 172 11.69 2.27 17.56
CA VAL A 172 10.30 1.96 17.23
C VAL A 172 10.08 2.05 15.72
N LEU A 173 9.52 0.99 15.15
CA LEU A 173 9.06 0.93 13.78
C LEU A 173 7.52 0.94 13.75
N TYR A 174 6.93 1.96 13.15
CA TYR A 174 5.48 2.05 12.91
C TYR A 174 5.17 1.47 11.53
N MET A 175 4.36 0.41 11.48
CA MET A 175 3.98 -0.25 10.23
C MET A 175 2.50 -0.06 9.92
N HIS A 176 2.23 0.32 8.70
CA HIS A 176 0.88 0.46 8.16
C HIS A 176 0.29 -0.90 7.80
N ASP A 177 -1.06 -0.96 7.64
CA ASP A 177 -1.77 -2.20 7.36
C ASP A 177 -1.51 -3.29 8.42
N GLY A 178 -1.62 -2.91 9.71
CA GLY A 178 -1.25 -3.73 10.86
C GLY A 178 -1.83 -5.13 10.89
N GLN A 179 -3.02 -5.33 10.29
CA GLN A 179 -3.67 -6.63 10.14
C GLN A 179 -2.87 -7.62 9.28
N ASN A 180 -1.92 -7.13 8.45
CA ASN A 180 -1.07 -7.95 7.57
C ASN A 180 0.36 -8.10 8.11
N VAL A 181 0.69 -7.55 9.27
CA VAL A 181 2.08 -7.44 9.74
C VAL A 181 2.55 -8.70 10.46
N PHE A 182 1.72 -9.28 11.33
CA PHE A 182 2.12 -10.27 12.32
C PHE A 182 1.30 -11.55 12.31
N ASP A 183 0.16 -11.62 11.62
CA ASP A 183 -0.78 -12.72 11.81
C ASP A 183 -1.50 -13.07 10.51
N ASP A 184 -1.24 -14.26 10.00
CA ASP A 184 -1.91 -14.75 8.79
C ASP A 184 -3.44 -14.88 8.99
N ALA A 185 -3.89 -15.14 10.22
CA ALA A 185 -5.31 -15.24 10.52
C ALA A 185 -6.07 -13.91 10.31
N THR A 186 -5.41 -12.78 10.43
CA THR A 186 -6.00 -11.44 10.22
C THR A 186 -5.60 -10.83 8.89
N SER A 187 -4.62 -11.41 8.21
CA SER A 187 -4.08 -10.87 6.98
C SER A 187 -5.05 -10.98 5.81
N PHE A 188 -4.88 -10.08 4.88
CA PHE A 188 -5.67 -10.04 3.65
C PHE A 188 -5.23 -11.11 2.64
N SER A 189 -3.93 -11.16 2.34
CA SER A 189 -3.36 -12.01 1.28
C SER A 189 -2.03 -12.65 1.72
N GLY A 190 -1.96 -13.04 2.98
CA GLY A 190 -0.75 -13.44 3.65
C GLY A 190 -0.19 -12.32 4.53
N GLU A 191 0.67 -12.68 5.45
CA GLU A 191 1.31 -11.74 6.36
C GLU A 191 2.74 -11.38 5.93
N TRP A 192 3.27 -10.30 6.50
CA TRP A 192 4.66 -9.91 6.32
C TRP A 192 5.63 -10.74 7.16
N GLY A 193 5.15 -11.45 8.19
CA GLY A 193 5.97 -12.26 9.08
C GLY A 193 7.06 -11.44 9.79
N VAL A 194 6.70 -10.26 10.28
CA VAL A 194 7.64 -9.30 10.85
C VAL A 194 8.24 -9.80 12.15
N ASP A 195 7.44 -10.42 13.00
CA ASP A 195 7.84 -10.98 14.27
C ASP A 195 8.76 -12.19 14.11
N GLU A 196 8.45 -13.09 13.16
CA GLU A 196 9.34 -14.24 12.85
C GLU A 196 10.66 -13.76 12.24
N ALA A 197 10.59 -12.76 11.36
CA ALA A 197 11.81 -12.22 10.74
C ALA A 197 12.73 -11.59 11.79
N ILE A 198 12.20 -10.78 12.71
CA ILE A 198 13.00 -10.15 13.77
C ILE A 198 13.54 -11.20 14.75
N ASP A 199 12.73 -12.18 15.15
CA ASP A 199 13.17 -13.28 16.01
C ASP A 199 14.27 -14.13 15.34
N THR A 200 14.19 -14.36 14.02
CA THR A 200 15.20 -15.09 13.24
C THR A 200 16.51 -14.31 13.11
N LEU A 201 16.44 -13.01 12.90
CA LEU A 201 17.62 -12.14 12.85
C LEU A 201 18.32 -12.05 14.23
N GLY A 202 17.54 -12.20 15.29
CA GLY A 202 18.03 -12.32 16.68
C GLY A 202 18.97 -11.17 17.07
N LEU A 203 20.05 -11.54 17.78
CA LEU A 203 21.03 -10.57 18.28
C LEU A 203 22.00 -10.05 17.21
N LYS A 204 21.88 -10.47 15.96
CA LYS A 204 22.71 -9.97 14.85
C LYS A 204 22.36 -8.54 14.45
N THR A 205 21.17 -8.08 14.79
CA THR A 205 20.69 -6.72 14.54
C THR A 205 20.22 -6.05 15.82
N LYS A 206 20.00 -4.73 15.78
CA LYS A 206 19.36 -4.03 16.90
C LYS A 206 17.91 -4.47 17.01
N GLU A 207 17.52 -4.90 18.19
CA GLU A 207 16.12 -5.19 18.50
C GLU A 207 15.28 -3.92 18.46
N CYS A 208 14.02 -4.05 18.04
CA CYS A 208 13.10 -2.95 17.81
C CYS A 208 11.71 -3.31 18.34
N ILE A 209 11.00 -2.33 18.88
CA ILE A 209 9.54 -2.42 19.07
C ILE A 209 8.88 -2.15 17.74
N VAL A 210 7.93 -3.01 17.32
CA VAL A 210 7.14 -2.74 16.12
C VAL A 210 5.69 -2.47 16.52
N VAL A 211 5.13 -1.38 15.98
CA VAL A 211 3.74 -0.97 16.21
C VAL A 211 3.00 -1.10 14.89
N GLY A 212 2.09 -2.06 14.79
CA GLY A 212 1.20 -2.25 13.62
C GLY A 212 -0.09 -1.46 13.79
N ILE A 213 -0.49 -0.71 12.79
CA ILE A 213 -1.73 0.06 12.77
C ILE A 213 -2.62 -0.48 11.66
N ASP A 214 -3.76 -1.06 12.00
CA ASP A 214 -4.72 -1.52 10.99
C ASP A 214 -5.13 -0.37 10.06
N ASN A 215 -5.42 -0.69 8.83
CA ASN A 215 -5.91 0.31 7.89
C ASN A 215 -7.40 0.64 8.11
N GLY A 216 -7.88 1.62 7.39
CA GLY A 216 -9.23 2.14 7.47
C GLY A 216 -10.28 1.38 6.68
N GLY A 217 -10.00 0.17 6.19
CA GLY A 217 -10.91 -0.52 5.30
C GLY A 217 -11.21 0.32 4.04
N ASP A 218 -12.48 0.66 3.82
CA ASP A 218 -12.92 1.51 2.72
C ASP A 218 -12.29 2.92 2.71
N LYS A 219 -11.78 3.38 3.84
CA LYS A 219 -11.08 4.66 4.00
C LYS A 219 -9.57 4.59 3.80
N ARG A 220 -9.01 3.38 3.58
CA ARG A 220 -7.56 3.20 3.45
C ARG A 220 -6.93 4.14 2.41
N LEU A 221 -7.53 4.28 1.25
CA LEU A 221 -7.01 5.16 0.20
C LEU A 221 -6.99 6.63 0.64
N ASN A 222 -8.08 7.10 1.26
CA ASN A 222 -8.18 8.47 1.76
C ASN A 222 -7.15 8.72 2.88
N GLU A 223 -7.06 7.81 3.85
CA GLU A 223 -6.18 7.93 5.02
C GLU A 223 -4.70 7.81 4.69
N TYR A 224 -4.35 7.12 3.62
CA TYR A 224 -2.95 6.96 3.21
C TYR A 224 -2.55 7.87 2.04
N CYS A 225 -3.50 8.60 1.41
CA CYS A 225 -3.17 9.64 0.45
C CYS A 225 -3.14 11.01 1.13
N PRO A 226 -2.02 11.74 1.11
CA PRO A 226 -1.92 13.06 1.72
C PRO A 226 -2.53 14.19 0.86
N TYR A 227 -2.97 13.87 -0.33
CA TYR A 227 -3.50 14.79 -1.33
C TYR A 227 -4.89 14.39 -1.76
N ASP A 228 -5.70 15.35 -2.18
CA ASP A 228 -6.91 15.02 -2.91
C ASP A 228 -6.52 14.33 -4.23
N PHE A 229 -7.19 13.24 -4.52
CA PHE A 229 -6.86 12.38 -5.65
C PHE A 229 -8.11 11.96 -6.42
N SER A 230 -7.92 11.66 -7.68
CA SER A 230 -8.95 11.10 -8.52
C SER A 230 -8.45 9.78 -9.10
N LEU A 231 -9.33 8.80 -9.14
CA LEU A 231 -9.15 7.57 -9.92
C LEU A 231 -9.81 7.70 -11.31
N SER A 232 -10.10 8.93 -11.73
CA SER A 232 -10.85 9.29 -12.94
C SER A 232 -10.18 8.93 -14.26
N GLY A 233 -8.90 8.57 -14.24
CA GLY A 233 -8.29 7.95 -15.41
C GLY A 233 -8.59 6.46 -15.52
N ILE A 234 -9.27 5.87 -14.51
CA ILE A 234 -9.43 4.43 -14.36
C ILE A 234 -10.91 4.06 -14.25
N ALA A 235 -11.71 4.86 -13.54
CA ALA A 235 -13.15 4.66 -13.39
C ALA A 235 -13.95 5.73 -14.14
N ALA A 236 -15.12 5.39 -14.62
CA ALA A 236 -16.00 6.27 -15.41
C ALA A 236 -16.48 7.54 -14.65
N ASN A 237 -16.31 7.59 -13.34
CA ASN A 237 -16.74 8.69 -12.48
C ASN A 237 -15.58 9.61 -12.11
N ASN A 238 -15.62 10.86 -12.56
CA ASN A 238 -14.64 11.92 -12.27
C ASN A 238 -14.72 12.47 -10.83
N LYS A 239 -14.90 11.60 -9.84
CA LYS A 239 -15.02 12.04 -8.44
C LYS A 239 -13.65 12.26 -7.81
N THR A 240 -13.44 13.46 -7.28
CA THR A 240 -12.28 13.75 -6.43
C THR A 240 -12.50 13.16 -5.04
N ASN A 241 -11.58 12.33 -4.60
CA ASN A 241 -11.52 11.78 -3.24
C ASN A 241 -10.69 12.70 -2.36
N VAL A 242 -11.17 12.95 -1.14
CA VAL A 242 -10.45 13.80 -0.18
C VAL A 242 -9.28 13.02 0.44
N GLY A 243 -8.08 13.57 0.33
CA GLY A 243 -6.89 13.02 0.98
C GLY A 243 -6.85 13.36 2.48
N GLU A 244 -6.78 12.35 3.31
CA GLU A 244 -6.70 12.49 4.76
C GLU A 244 -5.31 12.12 5.33
N GLY A 245 -4.35 11.76 4.47
CA GLY A 245 -3.04 11.27 4.88
C GLY A 245 -2.26 12.25 5.75
N SER A 246 -2.47 13.55 5.55
CA SER A 246 -1.89 14.57 6.43
C SER A 246 -2.38 14.44 7.87
N LYS A 247 -3.68 14.18 8.07
CA LYS A 247 -4.29 13.95 9.39
C LYS A 247 -3.86 12.62 9.99
N TYR A 248 -3.74 11.59 9.15
CA TYR A 248 -3.25 10.29 9.59
C TYR A 248 -1.80 10.35 10.10
N VAL A 249 -0.90 11.04 9.40
CA VAL A 249 0.47 11.25 9.90
C VAL A 249 0.50 12.13 11.17
N ASP A 250 -0.40 13.11 11.27
CA ASP A 250 -0.58 13.88 12.52
C ASP A 250 -1.00 12.98 13.68
N PHE A 251 -1.86 12.00 13.45
CA PHE A 251 -2.21 10.99 14.46
C PHE A 251 -0.98 10.19 14.91
N LEU A 252 -0.17 9.68 13.98
CA LEU A 252 1.04 8.95 14.33
C LEU A 252 1.95 9.76 15.25
N VAL A 253 2.17 11.03 14.93
CA VAL A 253 3.13 11.90 15.60
C VAL A 253 2.58 12.52 16.90
N LYS A 254 1.33 12.97 16.89
CA LYS A 254 0.74 13.76 17.98
C LYS A 254 -0.07 12.94 18.97
N THR A 255 -0.46 11.71 18.60
CA THR A 255 -1.32 10.86 19.43
C THR A 255 -0.69 9.52 19.73
N LEU A 256 -0.39 8.72 18.70
CA LEU A 256 0.10 7.34 18.89
C LEU A 256 1.52 7.30 19.44
N LYS A 257 2.47 8.02 18.83
CA LYS A 257 3.85 8.03 19.29
C LYS A 257 3.99 8.49 20.76
N PRO A 258 3.35 9.59 21.20
CA PRO A 258 3.39 9.97 22.62
C PRO A 258 2.81 8.90 23.56
N PHE A 259 1.75 8.21 23.14
CA PHE A 259 1.17 7.10 23.90
C PHE A 259 2.17 5.93 24.03
N ILE A 260 2.80 5.52 22.93
CA ILE A 260 3.81 4.45 22.89
C ILE A 260 5.02 4.84 23.73
N ASP A 261 5.53 6.06 23.59
CA ASP A 261 6.68 6.57 24.33
C ASP A 261 6.46 6.72 25.84
N LYS A 262 5.18 6.86 26.26
CA LYS A 262 4.80 6.89 27.67
C LYS A 262 4.66 5.48 28.25
N LYS A 263 4.14 4.55 27.46
CA LYS A 263 3.78 3.21 27.92
C LYS A 263 4.91 2.20 27.83
N TYR A 264 5.84 2.39 26.89
CA TYR A 264 6.92 1.45 26.61
C TYR A 264 8.30 2.08 26.67
N ARG A 265 9.33 1.25 26.83
CA ARG A 265 10.74 1.70 26.90
C ARG A 265 11.27 1.98 25.48
N THR A 266 11.02 3.16 24.98
CA THR A 266 11.41 3.62 23.66
C THR A 266 12.60 4.56 23.68
N LEU A 267 13.40 4.52 22.61
CA LEU A 267 14.32 5.59 22.22
C LEU A 267 13.51 6.62 21.42
N LYS A 268 13.30 7.82 21.98
CA LYS A 268 12.28 8.78 21.51
C LYS A 268 12.73 9.67 20.35
N ASP A 269 14.03 9.72 20.11
CA ASP A 269 14.63 10.59 19.09
C ASP A 269 14.35 10.08 17.67
N SER A 270 14.54 10.97 16.69
CA SER A 270 14.25 10.65 15.30
C SER A 270 15.11 9.51 14.74
N LYS A 271 16.36 9.38 15.17
CA LYS A 271 17.27 8.31 14.68
C LYS A 271 16.78 6.91 15.03
N ASN A 272 15.87 6.81 15.99
CA ASN A 272 15.30 5.59 16.53
C ASN A 272 13.78 5.47 16.28
N THR A 273 13.23 6.30 15.41
CA THR A 273 11.81 6.29 15.05
C THR A 273 11.66 6.10 13.55
N PHE A 274 11.01 5.01 13.13
CA PHE A 274 10.89 4.60 11.74
C PHE A 274 9.44 4.36 11.37
N THR A 275 9.13 4.41 10.07
CA THR A 275 7.82 4.04 9.51
C THR A 275 8.00 3.15 8.29
N ALA A 276 7.08 2.22 8.04
CA ALA A 276 7.13 1.39 6.83
C ALA A 276 5.75 0.90 6.40
N GLY A 277 5.63 0.58 5.13
CA GLY A 277 4.46 -0.06 4.55
C GLY A 277 4.57 -0.20 3.04
N SER A 278 3.61 -0.89 2.45
CA SER A 278 3.55 -1.15 1.02
C SER A 278 2.42 -0.42 0.32
N SER A 279 2.57 -0.22 -0.98
CA SER A 279 1.53 0.38 -1.82
C SER A 279 1.17 1.79 -1.33
N MET A 280 -0.07 2.04 -0.93
CA MET A 280 -0.48 3.27 -0.25
C MET A 280 0.27 3.47 1.08
N GLY A 281 0.63 2.37 1.79
CA GLY A 281 1.48 2.41 2.98
C GLY A 281 2.91 2.90 2.68
N GLY A 282 3.43 2.60 1.49
CA GLY A 282 4.69 3.14 1.00
C GLY A 282 4.61 4.64 0.69
N LEU A 283 3.52 5.07 0.04
CA LEU A 283 3.24 6.50 -0.21
C LEU A 283 3.18 7.29 1.10
N ILE A 284 2.42 6.83 2.09
CA ILE A 284 2.27 7.56 3.35
C ILE A 284 3.53 7.51 4.22
N SER A 285 4.36 6.45 4.13
CA SER A 285 5.66 6.37 4.78
C SER A 285 6.63 7.41 4.22
N MET A 286 6.67 7.58 2.89
CA MET A 286 7.45 8.63 2.25
C MET A 286 6.97 10.02 2.66
N TYR A 287 5.66 10.24 2.68
CA TYR A 287 5.09 11.51 3.13
C TYR A 287 5.40 11.82 4.60
N ALA A 288 5.40 10.80 5.47
CA ALA A 288 5.68 10.98 6.89
C ALA A 288 7.08 11.57 7.15
N VAL A 289 8.11 11.08 6.46
CA VAL A 289 9.47 11.64 6.59
C VAL A 289 9.59 13.05 5.99
N LEU A 290 8.84 13.36 4.94
CA LEU A 290 8.80 14.71 4.36
C LEU A 290 8.08 15.70 5.27
N LYS A 291 6.99 15.29 5.90
CA LYS A 291 6.18 16.15 6.79
C LYS A 291 6.82 16.34 8.16
N TYR A 292 7.41 15.28 8.72
CA TYR A 292 8.00 15.29 10.07
C TYR A 292 9.45 14.77 10.07
N PRO A 293 10.38 15.47 9.39
CA PRO A 293 11.78 15.04 9.29
C PRO A 293 12.51 15.01 10.64
N ASN A 294 11.99 15.72 11.65
CA ASN A 294 12.55 15.72 13.02
C ASN A 294 11.97 14.61 13.91
N VAL A 295 10.99 13.85 13.40
CA VAL A 295 10.37 12.74 14.14
C VAL A 295 10.76 11.39 13.53
N PHE A 296 10.69 11.26 12.21
CA PHE A 296 11.03 10.02 11.52
C PHE A 296 12.44 10.10 10.94
N GLY A 297 13.34 9.30 11.49
CA GLY A 297 14.72 9.16 11.02
C GLY A 297 14.88 8.05 9.98
N GLY A 298 13.80 7.38 9.58
CA GLY A 298 13.82 6.46 8.47
C GLY A 298 12.45 5.97 8.01
N ALA A 299 12.44 5.46 6.77
CA ALA A 299 11.25 4.89 6.14
C ALA A 299 11.56 3.66 5.29
N GLY A 300 10.68 2.66 5.35
CA GLY A 300 10.55 1.58 4.37
C GLY A 300 9.41 1.90 3.39
N VAL A 301 9.76 2.12 2.14
CA VAL A 301 8.87 2.56 1.06
C VAL A 301 8.76 1.43 0.06
N PHE A 302 7.83 0.49 0.33
CA PHE A 302 7.67 -0.73 -0.47
C PHE A 302 6.60 -0.54 -1.54
N SER A 303 6.96 -0.79 -2.79
CA SER A 303 6.02 -0.77 -3.93
C SER A 303 5.04 0.42 -3.88
N PRO A 304 5.55 1.67 -3.75
CA PRO A 304 4.73 2.81 -3.35
C PRO A 304 3.72 3.22 -4.43
N ALA A 305 2.47 3.43 -4.05
CA ALA A 305 1.41 3.89 -4.95
C ALA A 305 1.53 5.40 -5.28
N PHE A 306 2.70 5.84 -5.77
CA PHE A 306 2.95 7.25 -6.12
C PHE A 306 2.04 7.77 -7.24
N TRP A 307 1.51 6.88 -8.07
CA TRP A 307 0.56 7.21 -9.13
C TRP A 307 -0.80 7.71 -8.58
N VAL A 308 -1.19 7.30 -7.36
CA VAL A 308 -2.39 7.81 -6.69
C VAL A 308 -2.17 9.23 -6.16
N GLY A 309 -0.96 9.51 -5.67
CA GLY A 309 -0.61 10.80 -5.09
C GLY A 309 0.64 11.42 -5.74
N PRO A 310 0.62 11.77 -7.04
CA PRO A 310 1.82 12.24 -7.75
C PRO A 310 2.37 13.58 -7.23
N LYS A 311 1.59 14.35 -6.48
CA LYS A 311 2.06 15.56 -5.76
C LYS A 311 3.16 15.27 -4.74
N ILE A 312 3.42 13.99 -4.41
CA ILE A 312 4.56 13.60 -3.57
C ILE A 312 5.89 14.08 -4.16
N PHE A 313 6.02 14.11 -5.50
CA PHE A 313 7.22 14.59 -6.17
C PHE A 313 7.47 16.09 -5.95
N ASP A 314 6.40 16.89 -5.84
CA ASP A 314 6.51 18.31 -5.51
C ASP A 314 6.93 18.49 -4.04
N ASP A 315 6.41 17.66 -3.15
CA ASP A 315 6.83 17.64 -1.75
C ASP A 315 8.29 17.20 -1.61
N ILE A 316 8.76 16.23 -2.38
CA ILE A 316 10.17 15.85 -2.42
C ILE A 316 11.04 17.06 -2.79
N LYS A 317 10.72 17.76 -3.88
CA LYS A 317 11.48 18.94 -4.35
C LYS A 317 11.52 20.06 -3.31
N THR A 318 10.39 20.33 -2.67
CA THR A 318 10.24 21.49 -1.78
C THR A 318 10.69 21.23 -0.34
N LYS A 319 10.43 20.00 0.18
CA LYS A 319 10.65 19.63 1.58
C LYS A 319 11.87 18.72 1.76
N GLY A 320 12.30 18.00 0.72
CA GLY A 320 13.37 16.99 0.79
C GLY A 320 14.68 17.51 1.39
N LYS A 321 15.03 18.79 1.15
CA LYS A 321 16.25 19.41 1.72
C LYS A 321 16.31 19.39 3.26
N LYS A 322 15.17 19.24 3.94
CA LYS A 322 15.08 19.15 5.41
C LYS A 322 15.18 17.72 5.92
N VAL A 323 15.06 16.73 5.03
CA VAL A 323 15.07 15.32 5.38
C VAL A 323 16.50 14.82 5.52
N LYS A 324 16.78 14.18 6.66
CA LYS A 324 18.04 13.49 6.95
C LYS A 324 17.70 12.14 7.56
N ALA A 325 17.17 11.25 6.72
CA ALA A 325 16.63 9.97 7.13
C ALA A 325 17.33 8.81 6.41
N LYS A 326 17.13 7.58 6.90
CA LYS A 326 17.39 6.38 6.14
C LYS A 326 16.15 6.01 5.37
N ILE A 327 16.20 5.91 4.03
CA ILE A 327 15.03 5.58 3.22
C ILE A 327 15.34 4.37 2.35
N TYR A 328 14.59 3.31 2.56
CA TYR A 328 14.66 2.08 1.79
C TYR A 328 13.54 2.04 0.78
N PHE A 329 13.86 2.07 -0.51
CA PHE A 329 12.92 1.94 -1.61
C PHE A 329 12.95 0.51 -2.14
N TYR A 330 11.79 -0.09 -2.31
CA TYR A 330 11.63 -1.39 -2.93
C TYR A 330 10.54 -1.33 -4.00
N ALA A 331 10.76 -2.01 -5.12
CA ALA A 331 9.76 -2.31 -6.13
C ALA A 331 10.07 -3.64 -6.82
N GLY A 332 9.03 -4.36 -7.23
CA GLY A 332 9.13 -5.49 -8.13
C GLY A 332 8.94 -5.06 -9.58
N ASP A 333 9.60 -5.72 -10.51
CA ASP A 333 9.48 -5.40 -11.94
C ASP A 333 8.21 -5.99 -12.61
N GLU A 334 7.53 -6.92 -11.93
CA GLU A 334 6.22 -7.44 -12.37
C GLU A 334 5.02 -6.71 -11.73
N GLU A 335 5.22 -5.50 -11.18
CA GLU A 335 4.18 -4.70 -10.54
C GLU A 335 3.51 -3.67 -11.48
N GLY A 336 3.67 -3.84 -12.79
CA GLY A 336 3.15 -2.94 -13.81
C GLY A 336 4.15 -1.85 -14.23
N GLU A 337 3.82 -1.18 -15.34
CA GLU A 337 4.76 -0.29 -16.04
C GLU A 337 5.16 0.96 -15.27
N THR A 338 4.37 1.40 -14.29
CA THR A 338 4.61 2.66 -13.55
C THR A 338 5.37 2.49 -12.25
N MET A 339 5.37 1.29 -11.67
CA MET A 339 5.92 1.06 -10.32
C MET A 339 7.41 1.37 -10.25
N VAL A 340 8.21 0.68 -11.06
CA VAL A 340 9.66 0.87 -11.08
C VAL A 340 10.04 2.30 -11.50
N PRO A 341 9.54 2.87 -12.61
CA PRO A 341 9.87 4.24 -13.00
C PRO A 341 9.54 5.29 -11.94
N MET A 342 8.39 5.18 -11.26
CA MET A 342 8.02 6.14 -10.22
C MET A 342 8.85 5.98 -8.95
N THR A 343 9.21 4.76 -8.57
CA THR A 343 10.10 4.48 -7.43
C THR A 343 11.49 5.06 -7.68
N LEU A 344 12.07 4.79 -8.87
CA LEU A 344 13.35 5.34 -9.30
C LEU A 344 13.33 6.88 -9.35
N ARG A 345 12.24 7.46 -9.84
CA ARG A 345 12.06 8.91 -9.85
C ARG A 345 12.10 9.47 -8.42
N ALA A 346 11.38 8.88 -7.48
CA ALA A 346 11.38 9.33 -6.09
C ALA A 346 12.76 9.23 -5.46
N PHE A 347 13.46 8.11 -5.67
CA PHE A 347 14.83 7.93 -5.23
C PHE A 347 15.76 9.02 -5.79
N ASN A 348 15.77 9.22 -7.10
CA ASN A 348 16.63 10.19 -7.78
C ASN A 348 16.32 11.64 -7.37
N GLU A 349 15.04 12.02 -7.26
CA GLU A 349 14.66 13.37 -6.82
C GLU A 349 15.06 13.60 -5.35
N MET A 350 14.88 12.61 -4.46
CA MET A 350 15.35 12.69 -3.08
C MET A 350 16.87 12.76 -2.99
N HIS A 351 17.59 12.01 -3.81
CA HIS A 351 19.06 12.02 -3.83
C HIS A 351 19.62 13.41 -4.19
N LYS A 352 18.94 14.12 -5.08
CA LYS A 352 19.34 15.48 -5.50
C LYS A 352 19.17 16.53 -4.40
N VAL A 353 18.17 16.38 -3.54
CA VAL A 353 17.77 17.45 -2.61
C VAL A 353 18.05 17.15 -1.15
N SER A 354 18.16 15.88 -0.74
CA SER A 354 18.28 15.50 0.67
C SER A 354 19.68 15.04 1.06
N LYS A 355 19.94 15.02 2.38
CA LYS A 355 21.15 14.42 2.97
C LYS A 355 20.86 13.02 3.53
N SER A 356 19.85 12.35 3.02
CA SER A 356 19.41 11.04 3.47
C SER A 356 20.36 9.94 3.00
N LYS A 357 20.53 8.90 3.84
CA LYS A 357 21.11 7.63 3.39
C LYS A 357 19.98 6.83 2.74
N MET A 358 20.16 6.42 1.50
CA MET A 358 19.11 5.72 0.77
C MET A 358 19.62 4.40 0.19
N CYS A 359 18.72 3.44 0.11
CA CYS A 359 18.88 2.17 -0.57
C CYS A 359 17.72 2.01 -1.54
N GLU A 360 18.01 1.48 -2.71
CA GLU A 360 17.03 1.17 -3.74
C GLU A 360 17.20 -0.29 -4.15
N VAL A 361 16.09 -1.01 -4.20
CA VAL A 361 16.03 -2.42 -4.56
C VAL A 361 14.93 -2.64 -5.57
N ILE A 362 15.31 -3.06 -6.78
CA ILE A 362 14.37 -3.56 -7.79
C ILE A 362 14.55 -5.05 -7.90
N ARG A 363 13.48 -5.82 -7.64
CA ARG A 363 13.52 -7.28 -7.68
C ARG A 363 12.94 -7.83 -8.96
N ALA A 364 13.74 -8.60 -9.68
CA ALA A 364 13.28 -9.38 -10.83
C ALA A 364 12.24 -10.42 -10.39
N GLY A 365 11.13 -10.51 -11.13
CA GLY A 365 9.97 -11.34 -10.80
C GLY A 365 9.24 -10.90 -9.52
N GLY A 366 9.51 -9.69 -9.02
CA GLY A 366 8.82 -9.13 -7.87
C GLY A 366 7.39 -8.75 -8.22
N LYS A 367 6.43 -9.15 -7.37
CA LYS A 367 4.99 -8.90 -7.51
C LYS A 367 4.46 -8.05 -6.38
N HIS A 368 3.33 -7.38 -6.62
CA HIS A 368 2.66 -6.49 -5.67
C HIS A 368 1.86 -7.27 -4.63
N ASN A 369 2.54 -7.98 -3.73
CA ASN A 369 1.87 -8.79 -2.71
C ASN A 369 2.72 -9.03 -1.46
N GLU A 370 2.06 -9.43 -0.37
CA GLU A 370 2.64 -9.69 0.93
C GLU A 370 3.76 -10.75 0.90
N PRO A 371 3.66 -11.88 0.18
CA PRO A 371 4.75 -12.85 0.11
C PRO A 371 6.08 -12.28 -0.40
N ARG A 372 6.04 -11.30 -1.32
CA ARG A 372 7.25 -10.63 -1.81
C ARG A 372 7.79 -9.64 -0.80
N TRP A 373 6.93 -8.88 -0.14
CA TRP A 373 7.34 -7.94 0.91
C TRP A 373 7.86 -8.67 2.14
N ARG A 374 7.31 -9.85 2.49
CA ARG A 374 7.82 -10.74 3.54
C ARG A 374 9.29 -11.16 3.30
N ILE A 375 9.62 -11.52 2.06
CA ILE A 375 11.01 -11.90 1.68
C ILE A 375 11.96 -10.70 1.79
N GLU A 376 11.50 -9.49 1.47
CA GLU A 376 12.32 -8.28 1.48
C GLU A 376 12.45 -7.64 2.87
N PHE A 377 11.48 -7.85 3.75
CA PHE A 377 11.46 -7.22 5.07
C PHE A 377 12.72 -7.46 5.91
N PRO A 378 13.30 -8.66 6.02
CA PRO A 378 14.54 -8.90 6.77
C PRO A 378 15.70 -8.01 6.29
N LEU A 379 15.85 -7.85 4.97
CA LEU A 379 16.93 -7.03 4.38
C LEU A 379 16.74 -5.54 4.68
N PHE A 380 15.50 -5.06 4.57
CA PHE A 380 15.15 -3.71 5.01
C PHE A 380 15.44 -3.52 6.49
N TYR A 381 15.03 -4.46 7.35
CA TYR A 381 15.21 -4.38 8.79
C TYR A 381 16.68 -4.30 9.18
N GLU A 382 17.52 -5.19 8.65
CA GLU A 382 18.97 -5.13 8.86
C GLU A 382 19.55 -3.78 8.43
N TRP A 383 19.15 -3.30 7.25
CA TRP A 383 19.68 -2.05 6.71
C TRP A 383 19.27 -0.81 7.53
N ILE A 384 18.02 -0.75 7.98
CA ILE A 384 17.53 0.44 8.70
C ILE A 384 18.04 0.48 10.13
N MET A 385 18.27 -0.66 10.76
CA MET A 385 18.73 -0.77 12.15
C MET A 385 20.25 -0.56 12.30
N ASN A 386 21.03 -0.82 11.25
CA ASN A 386 22.48 -0.61 11.20
C ASN A 386 22.86 0.75 10.62
#